data_3f7fd4cd74312f2ed1bc0cef0515dd97
#
_entry.id   3f7fd4cd74312f2ed1bc0cef0515dd97
#
_cell.length_a   1.000
_cell.length_b   1.000
_cell.length_c   1.000
_cell.angle_alpha   90.00
_cell.angle_beta   90.00
_cell.angle_gamma   90.00
#
_symmetry.space_group_name_H-M   'P 1'
#
loop_
_entity.id
_entity.type
_entity.pdbx_description
1 polymer ?
#
loop_
_entity_poly.entity_id
_entity_poly.type
_entity_poly.pdbx_seq_one_letter_code
_entity_poly.pdbx_strand_id
1 'polypeptide(L)'
;MTQNTPEQSQLGQASAYVDHYDAGLLFPLPRETKRREIGITGSVPFLGADLWTAFELSWLNPRGKPQVALAHITVPCESTHIVESKSFKLYLNSFNNTAFASADAVRDRIRADVSAAIWHGGNMQSSAGVKLLLPEQLEREKVQELAGLSIDR
;
A
#
# COMPACT_ATOMS: atom_id res chain seq x y z
N MET A 1 21.80 -11.10 7.59
CA MET A 1 21.03 -10.05 6.88
C MET A 1 20.44 -9.16 7.94
N THR A 2 20.77 -7.87 7.94
CA THR A 2 20.21 -6.88 8.86
C THR A 2 18.71 -6.72 8.54
N GLN A 3 17.86 -6.95 9.52
CA GLN A 3 16.41 -6.74 9.36
C GLN A 3 16.13 -5.23 9.28
N ASN A 4 15.27 -4.83 8.35
CA ASN A 4 14.81 -3.45 8.26
C ASN A 4 14.07 -3.04 9.56
N THR A 5 14.45 -1.89 10.11
CA THR A 5 13.79 -1.31 11.30
C THR A 5 13.14 0.02 10.95
N PRO A 6 12.11 0.48 11.71
CA PRO A 6 11.46 1.76 11.46
C PRO A 6 12.45 2.95 11.43
N GLU A 7 13.50 2.90 12.27
CA GLU A 7 14.53 3.95 12.36
C GLU A 7 15.41 4.04 11.10
N GLN A 8 15.49 2.96 10.31
CA GLN A 8 16.21 2.91 9.04
C GLN A 8 15.34 3.37 7.85
N SER A 9 14.04 3.57 8.08
CA SER A 9 13.11 4.06 7.07
C SER A 9 13.28 5.55 6.84
N GLN A 10 12.57 6.08 5.84
CA GLN A 10 12.53 7.52 5.57
C GLN A 10 11.61 8.29 6.55
N LEU A 11 11.01 7.60 7.53
CA LEU A 11 10.16 8.22 8.53
C LEU A 11 10.95 9.24 9.36
N GLY A 12 10.45 10.48 9.41
CA GLY A 12 11.11 11.57 10.13
C GLY A 12 12.31 12.22 9.42
N GLN A 13 12.74 11.73 8.25
CA GLN A 13 13.84 12.29 7.48
C GLN A 13 13.35 13.20 6.35
N ALA A 14 14.20 14.15 5.91
CA ALA A 14 13.97 14.89 4.67
C ALA A 14 14.05 13.91 3.49
N SER A 15 13.03 13.88 2.66
CA SER A 15 12.97 12.96 1.51
C SER A 15 13.23 13.73 0.22
N ALA A 16 14.09 13.18 -0.65
CA ALA A 16 14.17 13.64 -2.02
C ALA A 16 12.86 13.30 -2.74
N TYR A 17 12.31 14.26 -3.47
CA TYR A 17 11.12 14.03 -4.28
C TYR A 17 11.53 13.23 -5.52
N VAL A 18 10.99 12.02 -5.66
CA VAL A 18 11.15 11.21 -6.88
C VAL A 18 9.94 11.48 -7.75
N ASP A 19 10.16 11.97 -8.95
CA ASP A 19 9.11 12.41 -9.88
C ASP A 19 8.78 11.38 -10.97
N HIS A 20 9.44 10.23 -10.96
CA HIS A 20 9.19 9.10 -11.84
C HIS A 20 9.01 7.81 -11.06
N TYR A 21 8.24 6.89 -11.61
CA TYR A 21 7.96 5.60 -10.98
C TYR A 21 9.23 4.89 -10.52
N ASP A 22 9.22 4.51 -9.23
CA ASP A 22 10.30 3.77 -8.60
C ASP A 22 9.75 2.81 -7.52
N ALA A 23 9.78 1.51 -7.83
CA ALA A 23 9.40 0.45 -6.88
C ALA A 23 10.35 0.34 -5.67
N GLY A 24 11.60 0.80 -5.82
CA GLY A 24 12.60 0.78 -4.75
C GLY A 24 12.28 1.70 -3.58
N LEU A 25 11.28 2.59 -3.72
CA LEU A 25 10.80 3.44 -2.63
C LEU A 25 10.03 2.66 -1.56
N LEU A 26 9.49 1.49 -1.86
CA LEU A 26 8.79 0.66 -0.89
C LEU A 26 9.76 0.13 0.17
N PHE A 27 9.50 0.44 1.43
CA PHE A 27 10.32 -0.01 2.55
C PHE A 27 9.57 -1.07 3.37
N PRO A 28 9.90 -2.37 3.19
CA PRO A 28 9.25 -3.45 3.92
C PRO A 28 9.75 -3.52 5.36
N LEU A 29 8.82 -3.58 6.31
CA LEU A 29 9.08 -3.78 7.74
C LEU A 29 8.66 -5.19 8.15
N PRO A 30 9.52 -6.01 8.79
CA PRO A 30 9.14 -7.33 9.25
C PRO A 30 8.09 -7.25 10.36
N ARG A 31 6.99 -7.99 10.20
CA ARG A 31 5.92 -8.04 11.21
C ARG A 31 6.32 -8.83 12.45
N GLU A 32 7.25 -9.77 12.30
CA GLU A 32 7.65 -10.70 13.34
C GLU A 32 8.10 -10.00 14.62
N THR A 33 8.89 -8.93 14.49
CA THR A 33 9.42 -8.18 15.64
C THR A 33 8.30 -7.67 16.54
N LYS A 34 7.33 -6.95 15.96
CA LYS A 34 6.21 -6.37 16.72
C LYS A 34 5.20 -7.41 17.20
N ARG A 35 5.01 -8.47 16.45
CA ARG A 35 4.17 -9.61 16.87
C ARG A 35 4.75 -10.32 18.08
N ARG A 36 6.05 -10.55 18.08
CA ARG A 36 6.75 -11.18 19.21
C ARG A 36 6.65 -10.34 20.49
N GLU A 37 6.72 -9.02 20.41
CA GLU A 37 6.56 -8.11 21.54
C GLU A 37 5.20 -8.28 22.25
N ILE A 38 4.16 -8.67 21.50
CA ILE A 38 2.81 -8.92 22.03
C ILE A 38 2.48 -10.40 22.21
N GLY A 39 3.52 -11.27 22.20
CA GLY A 39 3.38 -12.71 22.46
C GLY A 39 2.90 -13.54 21.27
N ILE A 40 2.80 -13.00 20.06
CA ILE A 40 2.44 -13.75 18.86
C ILE A 40 3.73 -14.31 18.23
N THR A 41 3.89 -15.63 18.33
CA THR A 41 5.01 -16.37 17.76
C THR A 41 4.50 -17.47 16.82
N GLY A 42 5.13 -17.65 15.65
CA GLY A 42 4.69 -18.62 14.65
C GLY A 42 3.51 -18.15 13.81
N SER A 43 2.51 -19.01 13.60
CA SER A 43 1.31 -18.66 12.85
C SER A 43 0.45 -17.64 13.58
N VAL A 44 -0.12 -16.70 12.83
CA VAL A 44 -1.03 -15.71 13.43
C VAL A 44 -2.33 -16.37 13.90
N PRO A 45 -2.83 -16.06 15.12
CA PRO A 45 -4.04 -16.68 15.69
C PRO A 45 -5.34 -15.98 15.22
N PHE A 46 -5.29 -15.20 14.16
CA PHE A 46 -6.42 -14.43 13.62
C PHE A 46 -6.40 -14.42 12.09
N LEU A 47 -7.55 -14.09 11.52
CA LEU A 47 -7.72 -13.82 10.10
C LEU A 47 -7.93 -12.32 9.92
N GLY A 48 -7.46 -11.77 8.81
CA GLY A 48 -7.69 -10.36 8.50
C GLY A 48 -6.70 -9.81 7.48
N ALA A 49 -6.77 -8.49 7.34
CA ALA A 49 -5.89 -7.75 6.44
C ALA A 49 -5.72 -6.31 6.91
N ASP A 50 -4.61 -5.69 6.54
CA ASP A 50 -4.47 -4.25 6.63
C ASP A 50 -5.14 -3.61 5.42
N LEU A 51 -5.97 -2.61 5.67
CA LEU A 51 -6.67 -1.86 4.63
C LEU A 51 -6.04 -0.47 4.50
N TRP A 52 -5.60 -0.15 3.30
CA TRP A 52 -5.01 1.15 2.97
C TRP A 52 -5.91 1.87 1.97
N THR A 53 -6.13 3.16 2.19
CA THR A 53 -6.80 4.02 1.23
C THR A 53 -5.87 5.13 0.79
N ALA A 54 -5.53 5.14 -0.49
CA ALA A 54 -4.81 6.23 -1.13
C ALA A 54 -5.82 7.14 -1.82
N PHE A 55 -6.01 8.35 -1.28
CA PHE A 55 -6.99 9.32 -1.80
C PHE A 55 -6.48 10.09 -3.01
N GLU A 56 -5.17 10.10 -3.25
CA GLU A 56 -4.50 10.92 -4.26
C GLU A 56 -3.54 10.07 -5.10
N LEU A 57 -4.04 9.05 -5.79
CA LEU A 57 -3.25 8.34 -6.78
C LEU A 57 -3.41 9.04 -8.13
N SER A 58 -2.29 9.41 -8.78
CA SER A 58 -2.31 9.97 -10.12
C SER A 58 -1.20 9.42 -10.99
N TRP A 59 -1.41 9.45 -12.30
CA TRP A 59 -0.44 9.04 -13.33
C TRP A 59 -0.75 9.75 -14.64
N LEU A 60 0.10 9.58 -15.66
CA LEU A 60 -0.16 10.07 -16.99
C LEU A 60 -0.70 8.96 -17.90
N ASN A 61 -1.67 9.28 -18.74
CA ASN A 61 -2.03 8.39 -19.83
C ASN A 61 -0.95 8.43 -20.96
N PRO A 62 -1.02 7.56 -21.98
CA PRO A 62 -0.02 7.55 -23.05
C PRO A 62 0.14 8.86 -23.83
N ARG A 63 -0.85 9.77 -23.74
CA ARG A 63 -0.81 11.11 -24.36
C ARG A 63 -0.32 12.21 -23.40
N GLY A 64 0.14 11.83 -22.20
CA GLY A 64 0.61 12.78 -21.19
C GLY A 64 -0.49 13.50 -20.40
N LYS A 65 -1.76 13.12 -20.56
CA LYS A 65 -2.86 13.70 -19.78
C LYS A 65 -2.92 13.06 -18.39
N PRO A 66 -2.95 13.87 -17.30
CA PRO A 66 -3.11 13.34 -15.95
C PRO A 66 -4.40 12.54 -15.79
N GLN A 67 -4.30 11.43 -15.09
CA GLN A 67 -5.37 10.58 -14.62
C GLN A 67 -5.33 10.53 -13.09
N VAL A 68 -6.47 10.42 -12.45
CA VAL A 68 -6.57 10.34 -10.99
C VAL A 68 -7.48 9.17 -10.58
N ALA A 69 -7.20 8.60 -9.43
CA ALA A 69 -8.04 7.57 -8.83
C ALA A 69 -7.88 7.59 -7.29
N LEU A 70 -8.86 7.04 -6.62
CA LEU A 70 -8.70 6.54 -5.26
C LEU A 70 -8.30 5.07 -5.34
N ALA A 71 -7.35 4.63 -4.51
CA ALA A 71 -6.95 3.23 -4.46
C ALA A 71 -7.23 2.62 -3.09
N HIS A 72 -7.90 1.47 -3.07
CA HIS A 72 -7.96 0.59 -1.90
C HIS A 72 -6.95 -0.53 -2.08
N ILE A 73 -6.07 -0.68 -1.10
CA ILE A 73 -5.03 -1.69 -1.10
C ILE A 73 -5.21 -2.56 0.14
N THR A 74 -5.25 -3.88 -0.07
CA THR A 74 -5.45 -4.87 0.99
C THR A 74 -4.20 -5.71 1.12
N VAL A 75 -3.63 -5.77 2.31
CA VAL A 75 -2.43 -6.55 2.62
C VAL A 75 -2.81 -7.67 3.57
N PRO A 76 -2.65 -8.95 3.18
CA PRO A 76 -3.00 -10.10 4.03
C PRO A 76 -2.23 -10.08 5.36
N CYS A 77 -2.92 -10.41 6.46
CA CYS A 77 -2.29 -10.44 7.78
C CYS A 77 -1.19 -11.50 7.89
N GLU A 78 -1.21 -12.54 7.07
CA GLU A 78 -0.19 -13.60 7.03
C GLU A 78 1.11 -13.15 6.38
N SER A 79 1.12 -12.01 5.68
CA SER A 79 2.33 -11.50 5.04
C SER A 79 3.47 -11.33 6.06
N THR A 80 4.69 -11.61 5.63
CA THR A 80 5.87 -11.54 6.50
C THR A 80 6.27 -10.10 6.83
N HIS A 81 5.89 -9.15 5.96
CA HIS A 81 6.21 -7.73 6.10
C HIS A 81 4.97 -6.87 5.90
N ILE A 82 5.05 -5.64 6.38
CA ILE A 82 4.18 -4.52 6.04
C ILE A 82 5.02 -3.43 5.39
N VAL A 83 4.44 -2.62 4.55
CA VAL A 83 5.15 -1.45 3.97
C VAL A 83 5.06 -0.28 4.94
N GLU A 84 6.18 0.42 5.17
CA GLU A 84 6.22 1.63 5.98
C GLU A 84 5.40 2.74 5.29
N SER A 85 4.61 3.49 6.04
CA SER A 85 3.57 4.39 5.52
C SER A 85 4.11 5.56 4.69
N LYS A 86 5.20 6.21 5.11
CA LYS A 86 5.82 7.32 4.36
C LYS A 86 6.43 6.83 3.06
N SER A 87 7.11 5.70 3.09
CA SER A 87 7.67 5.06 1.90
C SER A 87 6.58 4.65 0.91
N PHE A 88 5.46 4.15 1.43
CA PHE A 88 4.31 3.82 0.59
C PHE A 88 3.72 5.06 -0.09
N LYS A 89 3.58 6.17 0.65
CA LYS A 89 3.16 7.45 0.06
C LYS A 89 4.12 7.92 -1.02
N LEU A 90 5.43 7.88 -0.77
CA LEU A 90 6.43 8.29 -1.75
C LEU A 90 6.40 7.41 -3.01
N TYR A 91 6.24 6.09 -2.82
CA TYR A 91 6.06 5.16 -3.93
C TYR A 91 4.84 5.52 -4.79
N LEU A 92 3.67 5.75 -4.18
CA LEU A 92 2.46 6.13 -4.93
C LEU A 92 2.64 7.49 -5.63
N ASN A 93 3.33 8.45 -5.00
CA ASN A 93 3.64 9.74 -5.62
C ASN A 93 4.59 9.62 -6.83
N SER A 94 5.44 8.59 -6.89
CA SER A 94 6.34 8.37 -8.02
C SER A 94 5.61 8.08 -9.34
N PHE A 95 4.33 7.72 -9.28
CA PHE A 95 3.50 7.52 -10.47
C PHE A 95 3.12 8.83 -11.17
N ASN A 96 3.11 9.96 -10.46
CA ASN A 96 2.51 11.23 -10.91
C ASN A 96 2.97 11.69 -12.31
N ASN A 97 4.26 11.53 -12.63
CA ASN A 97 4.83 11.94 -13.92
C ASN A 97 5.17 10.74 -14.83
N THR A 98 4.66 9.57 -14.51
CA THR A 98 4.91 8.35 -15.29
C THR A 98 3.70 7.98 -16.12
N ALA A 99 3.92 7.69 -17.41
CA ALA A 99 2.86 7.27 -18.31
C ALA A 99 2.57 5.76 -18.18
N PHE A 100 1.29 5.42 -18.06
CA PHE A 100 0.81 4.04 -18.08
C PHE A 100 -0.24 3.86 -19.16
N ALA A 101 -0.29 2.65 -19.75
CA ALA A 101 -1.19 2.33 -20.85
C ALA A 101 -2.68 2.40 -20.43
N SER A 102 -3.00 2.06 -19.19
CA SER A 102 -4.36 2.06 -18.66
C SER A 102 -4.37 2.08 -17.13
N ALA A 103 -5.54 2.30 -16.54
CA ALA A 103 -5.77 2.14 -15.11
C ALA A 103 -5.49 0.69 -14.63
N ASP A 104 -5.83 -0.30 -15.45
CA ASP A 104 -5.52 -1.70 -15.15
C ASP A 104 -4.01 -1.95 -15.07
N ALA A 105 -3.23 -1.33 -15.96
CA ALA A 105 -1.77 -1.43 -15.90
C ALA A 105 -1.19 -0.81 -14.61
N VAL A 106 -1.75 0.29 -14.14
CA VAL A 106 -1.40 0.91 -12.84
C VAL A 106 -1.76 -0.02 -11.70
N ARG A 107 -3.00 -0.53 -11.67
CA ARG A 107 -3.47 -1.48 -10.66
C ARG A 107 -2.56 -2.71 -10.57
N ASP A 108 -2.24 -3.31 -11.70
CA ASP A 108 -1.45 -4.53 -11.75
C ASP A 108 0.01 -4.29 -11.36
N ARG A 109 0.54 -3.10 -11.68
CA ARG A 109 1.86 -2.67 -11.21
C ARG A 109 1.89 -2.52 -9.69
N ILE A 110 0.96 -1.79 -9.11
CA ILE A 110 0.87 -1.63 -7.64
C ILE A 110 0.71 -2.99 -6.96
N ARG A 111 -0.14 -3.86 -7.50
CA ARG A 111 -0.33 -5.20 -6.96
C ARG A 111 0.96 -6.01 -6.97
N ALA A 112 1.70 -5.99 -8.06
CA ALA A 112 2.96 -6.73 -8.18
C ALA A 112 4.01 -6.23 -7.19
N ASP A 113 4.23 -4.91 -7.13
CA ASP A 113 5.26 -4.29 -6.30
C ASP A 113 4.96 -4.43 -4.81
N VAL A 114 3.72 -4.17 -4.40
CA VAL A 114 3.30 -4.33 -2.99
C VAL A 114 3.38 -5.81 -2.59
N SER A 115 2.96 -6.74 -3.47
CA SER A 115 3.09 -8.18 -3.19
C SER A 115 4.55 -8.59 -2.99
N ALA A 116 5.47 -8.09 -3.80
CA ALA A 116 6.90 -8.36 -3.65
C ALA A 116 7.44 -7.78 -2.32
N ALA A 117 7.00 -6.59 -1.93
CA ALA A 117 7.44 -5.92 -0.70
C ALA A 117 6.94 -6.66 0.56
N ILE A 118 5.67 -7.08 0.61
CA ILE A 118 5.08 -7.74 1.78
C ILE A 118 5.57 -9.18 2.00
N TRP A 119 6.16 -9.79 0.96
CA TRP A 119 6.81 -11.12 1.03
C TRP A 119 8.33 -11.02 0.87
N HIS A 120 8.92 -9.88 1.22
CA HIS A 120 10.34 -9.59 1.06
C HIS A 120 11.23 -10.69 1.63
N GLY A 121 12.10 -11.26 0.78
CA GLY A 121 13.01 -12.35 1.15
C GLY A 121 12.35 -13.71 1.43
N GLY A 122 11.04 -13.86 1.18
CA GLY A 122 10.29 -15.09 1.39
C GLY A 122 9.51 -15.56 0.17
N ASN A 123 8.83 -16.70 0.30
CA ASN A 123 7.92 -17.21 -0.72
C ASN A 123 6.58 -16.48 -0.63
N MET A 124 6.14 -15.89 -1.74
CA MET A 124 4.83 -15.28 -1.83
C MET A 124 3.73 -16.33 -1.72
N GLN A 125 2.90 -16.23 -0.67
CA GLN A 125 1.76 -17.13 -0.44
C GLN A 125 0.46 -16.57 -1.01
N SER A 126 0.32 -15.25 -1.07
CA SER A 126 -0.85 -14.54 -1.60
C SER A 126 -0.46 -13.16 -2.11
N SER A 127 -1.24 -12.61 -3.03
CA SER A 127 -1.03 -11.27 -3.55
C SER A 127 -1.73 -10.23 -2.70
N ALA A 128 -1.20 -9.00 -2.69
CA ALA A 128 -1.96 -7.84 -2.25
C ALA A 128 -3.20 -7.64 -3.13
N GLY A 129 -4.31 -7.22 -2.53
CA GLY A 129 -5.48 -6.77 -3.26
C GLY A 129 -5.31 -5.30 -3.64
N VAL A 130 -5.68 -4.93 -4.88
CA VAL A 130 -5.71 -3.52 -5.31
C VAL A 130 -6.99 -3.26 -6.10
N LYS A 131 -7.77 -2.27 -5.66
CA LYS A 131 -8.95 -1.76 -6.35
C LYS A 131 -8.75 -0.27 -6.62
N LEU A 132 -8.87 0.14 -7.87
CA LEU A 132 -8.92 1.55 -8.24
C LEU A 132 -10.37 1.99 -8.40
N LEU A 133 -10.69 3.15 -7.85
CA LEU A 133 -11.96 3.84 -8.05
C LEU A 133 -11.69 5.09 -8.87
N LEU A 134 -12.12 5.08 -10.11
CA LEU A 134 -12.03 6.22 -11.02
C LEU A 134 -13.09 7.27 -10.67
N PRO A 135 -12.95 8.54 -11.10
CA PRO A 135 -13.89 9.61 -10.77
C PRO A 135 -15.36 9.24 -11.01
N GLU A 136 -15.66 8.58 -12.13
CA GLU A 136 -17.03 8.19 -12.49
C GLU A 136 -17.63 7.12 -11.53
N GLN A 137 -16.75 6.38 -10.85
CA GLN A 137 -17.14 5.38 -9.85
C GLN A 137 -17.34 6.04 -8.48
N LEU A 138 -16.52 7.06 -8.16
CA LEU A 138 -16.62 7.79 -6.89
C LEU A 138 -17.93 8.55 -6.76
N GLU A 139 -18.52 9.04 -7.83
CA GLU A 139 -19.84 9.70 -7.83
C GLU A 139 -20.97 8.79 -7.30
N ARG A 140 -20.77 7.46 -7.32
CA ARG A 140 -21.73 6.47 -6.85
C ARG A 140 -21.49 6.04 -5.39
N GLU A 141 -20.34 6.36 -4.84
CA GLU A 141 -20.01 6.06 -3.45
C GLU A 141 -20.77 7.01 -2.51
N LYS A 142 -21.34 6.45 -1.45
CA LYS A 142 -22.06 7.22 -0.43
C LYS A 142 -21.28 7.18 0.86
N VAL A 143 -21.17 8.33 1.52
CA VAL A 143 -20.75 8.37 2.93
C VAL A 143 -21.88 7.77 3.77
N GLN A 144 -21.58 6.73 4.52
CA GLN A 144 -22.53 6.03 5.38
C GLN A 144 -21.97 6.00 6.81
N GLU A 145 -22.88 6.06 7.76
CA GLU A 145 -22.52 5.78 9.15
C GLU A 145 -22.26 4.27 9.33
N LEU A 146 -21.39 3.94 10.26
CA LEU A 146 -21.13 2.55 10.62
C LEU A 146 -22.41 1.91 11.18
N ALA A 147 -22.76 0.75 10.66
CA ALA A 147 -23.87 -0.04 11.21
C ALA A 147 -23.45 -0.61 12.58
N GLY A 148 -24.30 -0.43 13.59
CA GLY A 148 -24.06 -0.97 14.92
C GLY A 148 -24.58 -0.06 16.03
N LEU A 149 -24.41 -0.50 17.28
CA LEU A 149 -24.70 0.31 18.45
C LEU A 149 -23.49 1.22 18.73
N SER A 150 -23.76 2.55 18.78
CA SER A 150 -22.74 3.49 19.30
C SER A 150 -22.63 3.33 20.80
N ILE A 151 -21.40 3.21 21.29
CA ILE A 151 -21.07 3.18 22.73
C ILE A 151 -20.60 4.55 23.22
N ASP A 152 -20.59 5.57 22.36
CA ASP A 152 -20.12 6.93 22.65
C ASP A 152 -21.23 7.80 23.30
N ARG A 153 -21.99 7.23 24.21
CA ARG A 153 -23.04 7.94 24.96
C ARG A 153 -22.68 8.04 26.42
#